data_a74b0843ef7e72034c3fbe484e8679ef
#
_entry.id   a74b0843ef7e72034c3fbe484e8679ef
#
_cell.length_a   1.000
_cell.length_b   1.000
_cell.length_c   1.000
_cell.angle_alpha   90.00
_cell.angle_beta   90.00
_cell.angle_gamma   90.00
#
_symmetry.space_group_name_H-M   'P 1'
#
loop_
_entity.id
_entity.type
_entity.pdbx_description
1 polymer ?
#
loop_
_entity_poly.entity_id
_entity_poly.type
_entity_poly.pdbx_seq_one_letter_code
_entity_poly.pdbx_strand_id
1 'polypeptide(L)'
;MVLPANMAKAVYNDPGIEQYRGNPLIEALPPIMTTQQIKQGLSGSIKFDPKDIYVDGPWRVHVISQLLDDFFQPISRHLQLESKLSIMIRQGYVGRNLSDGSLNAHLQNGYERVMSGELDVFRFEQVKSTARSLSLIGCSGSGKSSTINRILATYPQVIY
;
A
#
# COMPACT_ATOMS: atom_id res chain seq x y z
N MET A 1 17.54 -0.33 18.94
CA MET A 1 17.26 0.39 17.69
C MET A 1 15.75 0.47 17.55
N VAL A 2 15.17 1.66 17.69
CA VAL A 2 13.71 1.84 17.54
C VAL A 2 13.43 1.87 16.04
N LEU A 3 12.66 0.89 15.56
CA LEU A 3 12.26 0.84 14.14
C LEU A 3 11.26 1.97 13.85
N PRO A 4 11.33 2.60 12.66
CA PRO A 4 10.32 3.57 12.23
C PRO A 4 8.92 2.97 12.29
N ALA A 5 7.90 3.78 12.56
CA ALA A 5 6.52 3.35 12.79
C ALA A 5 5.87 2.54 11.64
N ASN A 6 6.47 2.58 10.44
CA ASN A 6 5.95 1.94 9.23
C ASN A 6 6.77 0.74 8.76
N MET A 7 7.58 0.15 9.65
CA MET A 7 8.35 -1.07 9.35
C MET A 7 7.71 -2.28 10.02
N ALA A 8 7.62 -3.38 9.29
CA ALA A 8 7.13 -4.66 9.80
C ALA A 8 8.11 -5.79 9.50
N LYS A 9 8.21 -6.75 10.42
CA LYS A 9 8.93 -7.99 10.16
C LYS A 9 8.12 -8.84 9.16
N ALA A 10 8.81 -9.45 8.20
CA ALA A 10 8.17 -10.34 7.23
C ALA A 10 7.47 -11.51 7.96
N VAL A 11 6.19 -11.68 7.66
CA VAL A 11 5.39 -12.83 8.07
C VAL A 11 4.80 -13.42 6.81
N TYR A 12 5.29 -14.59 6.42
CA TYR A 12 4.87 -15.24 5.19
C TYR A 12 3.54 -15.96 5.43
N ASN A 13 2.53 -15.57 4.66
CA ASN A 13 1.19 -16.13 4.72
C ASN A 13 0.81 -16.76 3.38
N ASP A 14 0.00 -17.83 3.40
CA ASP A 14 -0.58 -18.34 2.16
C ASP A 14 -1.50 -17.27 1.54
N PRO A 15 -1.19 -16.79 0.34
CA PRO A 15 -1.99 -15.76 -0.32
C PRO A 15 -3.36 -16.25 -0.81
N GLY A 16 -3.66 -17.55 -0.70
CA GLY A 16 -4.93 -18.16 -1.13
C GLY A 16 -5.15 -18.23 -2.65
N ILE A 17 -4.22 -17.72 -3.44
CA ILE A 17 -4.29 -17.68 -4.91
C ILE A 17 -3.03 -18.32 -5.47
N GLU A 18 -3.18 -19.33 -6.34
CA GLU A 18 -2.07 -20.11 -6.89
C GLU A 18 -0.99 -19.26 -7.55
N GLN A 19 -1.39 -18.23 -8.30
CA GLN A 19 -0.46 -17.33 -8.98
C GLN A 19 0.42 -16.48 -8.04
N TYR A 20 0.08 -16.41 -6.77
CA TYR A 20 0.80 -15.64 -5.75
C TYR A 20 1.66 -16.53 -4.85
N ARG A 21 1.43 -17.85 -4.85
CA ARG A 21 2.19 -18.81 -4.06
C ARG A 21 3.63 -18.94 -4.53
N GLY A 22 4.53 -19.17 -3.59
CA GLY A 22 5.96 -19.31 -3.88
C GLY A 22 6.65 -18.00 -4.24
N ASN A 23 5.99 -16.86 -4.08
CA ASN A 23 6.61 -15.56 -4.24
C ASN A 23 6.74 -14.86 -2.87
N PRO A 24 7.94 -14.84 -2.27
CA PRO A 24 8.14 -14.29 -0.94
C PRO A 24 7.78 -12.81 -0.83
N LEU A 25 7.88 -12.03 -1.92
CA LEU A 25 7.49 -10.63 -1.93
C LEU A 25 5.97 -10.45 -1.81
N ILE A 26 5.17 -11.42 -2.26
CA ILE A 26 3.71 -11.38 -2.14
C ILE A 26 3.26 -12.01 -0.83
N GLU A 27 3.89 -13.12 -0.43
CA GLU A 27 3.56 -13.84 0.80
C GLU A 27 3.86 -13.03 2.07
N ALA A 28 4.85 -12.12 2.00
CA ALA A 28 5.19 -11.20 3.08
C ALA A 28 4.23 -10.00 3.19
N LEU A 29 3.38 -9.75 2.18
CA LEU A 29 2.39 -8.67 2.25
C LEU A 29 1.28 -9.02 3.26
N PRO A 30 0.62 -8.00 3.84
CA PRO A 30 -0.59 -8.22 4.63
C PRO A 30 -1.61 -9.07 3.86
N PRO A 31 -2.38 -9.92 4.51
CA PRO A 31 -3.38 -10.76 3.85
C PRO A 31 -4.41 -9.92 3.09
N ILE A 32 -5.03 -10.52 2.08
CA ILE A 32 -6.11 -9.87 1.33
C ILE A 32 -7.29 -9.67 2.29
N MET A 33 -7.69 -8.42 2.48
CA MET A 33 -8.72 -8.04 3.45
C MET A 33 -10.13 -8.24 2.90
N THR A 34 -11.02 -8.68 3.75
CA THR A 34 -12.45 -8.67 3.47
C THR A 34 -13.01 -7.24 3.49
N THR A 35 -14.15 -7.02 2.86
CA THR A 35 -14.83 -5.70 2.85
C THR A 35 -15.03 -5.13 4.26
N GLN A 36 -15.33 -6.00 5.23
CA GLN A 36 -15.52 -5.58 6.62
C GLN A 36 -14.20 -5.16 7.27
N GLN A 37 -13.13 -5.90 7.04
CA GLN A 37 -11.78 -5.56 7.53
C GLN A 37 -11.28 -4.25 6.92
N ILE A 38 -11.49 -4.06 5.61
CA ILE A 38 -11.16 -2.79 4.93
C ILE A 38 -11.92 -1.63 5.57
N LYS A 39 -13.25 -1.81 5.79
CA LYS A 39 -14.07 -0.78 6.43
C LYS A 39 -13.55 -0.43 7.83
N GLN A 40 -13.24 -1.43 8.64
CA GLN A 40 -12.69 -1.22 9.99
C GLN A 40 -11.32 -0.55 9.97
N GLY A 41 -10.42 -1.01 9.09
CA GLY A 41 -9.06 -0.45 8.97
C GLY A 41 -9.02 0.99 8.46
N LEU A 42 -9.97 1.37 7.61
CA LEU A 42 -10.07 2.74 7.10
C LEU A 42 -10.87 3.67 8.02
N SER A 43 -11.75 3.15 8.88
CA SER A 43 -12.57 3.98 9.76
C SER A 43 -11.70 4.76 10.75
N GLY A 44 -11.93 6.05 10.83
CA GLY A 44 -11.40 6.91 11.86
C GLY A 44 -12.52 7.31 12.82
N SER A 45 -12.20 7.47 14.08
CA SER A 45 -13.15 7.90 15.10
C SER A 45 -12.81 9.29 15.65
N ILE A 46 -13.84 10.01 16.05
CA ILE A 46 -13.66 11.25 16.80
C ILE A 46 -13.09 10.89 18.18
N LYS A 47 -11.94 11.46 18.52
CA LYS A 47 -11.37 11.37 19.86
C LYS A 47 -11.86 12.55 20.66
N PHE A 48 -12.82 12.31 21.53
CA PHE A 48 -13.38 13.33 22.40
C PHE A 48 -13.08 12.98 23.87
N ASP A 49 -12.41 13.87 24.59
CA ASP A 49 -12.28 13.79 26.06
C ASP A 49 -13.38 14.65 26.70
N PRO A 50 -14.23 14.10 27.58
CA PRO A 50 -15.24 14.88 28.29
C PRO A 50 -14.69 16.10 29.05
N LYS A 51 -13.40 16.07 29.42
CA LYS A 51 -12.73 17.22 30.07
C LYS A 51 -12.59 18.43 29.15
N ASP A 52 -12.59 18.22 27.86
CA ASP A 52 -12.45 19.28 26.85
C ASP A 52 -13.63 20.28 26.88
N ILE A 53 -14.75 19.88 27.47
CA ILE A 53 -15.91 20.77 27.67
C ILE A 53 -15.57 21.94 28.60
N TYR A 54 -14.65 21.72 29.54
CA TYR A 54 -14.26 22.72 30.56
C TYR A 54 -13.09 23.60 30.15
N VAL A 55 -12.55 23.40 28.95
CA VAL A 55 -11.44 24.20 28.41
C VAL A 55 -11.94 25.60 28.05
N ASP A 56 -11.15 26.64 28.37
CA ASP A 56 -11.46 28.03 28.09
C ASP A 56 -11.64 28.35 26.60
N GLY A 57 -12.39 29.40 26.31
CA GLY A 57 -12.87 29.75 24.97
C GLY A 57 -11.82 29.72 23.86
N PRO A 58 -10.68 30.41 23.96
CA PRO A 58 -9.62 30.35 22.93
C PRO A 58 -9.05 28.95 22.69
N TRP A 59 -8.82 28.20 23.76
CA TRP A 59 -8.30 26.82 23.68
C TRP A 59 -9.35 25.84 23.13
N ARG A 60 -10.62 26.07 23.41
CA ARG A 60 -11.73 25.24 22.93
C ARG A 60 -11.80 25.22 21.40
N VAL A 61 -11.46 26.33 20.74
CA VAL A 61 -11.40 26.39 19.27
C VAL A 61 -10.36 25.39 18.73
N HIS A 62 -9.19 25.28 19.37
CA HIS A 62 -8.17 24.31 18.97
C HIS A 62 -8.62 22.86 19.20
N VAL A 63 -9.27 22.60 20.34
CA VAL A 63 -9.83 21.27 20.64
C VAL A 63 -10.87 20.87 19.60
N ILE A 64 -11.81 21.76 19.28
CA ILE A 64 -12.84 21.49 18.27
C ILE A 64 -12.22 21.25 16.89
N SER A 65 -11.19 22.01 16.52
CA SER A 65 -10.51 21.86 15.24
C SER A 65 -9.86 20.47 15.09
N GLN A 66 -9.39 19.88 16.18
CA GLN A 66 -8.75 18.57 16.17
C GLN A 66 -9.73 17.38 16.17
N LEU A 67 -11.00 17.61 16.52
CA LEU A 67 -11.99 16.53 16.61
C LEU A 67 -12.19 15.77 15.28
N LEU A 68 -11.99 16.44 14.16
CA LEU A 68 -12.20 15.86 12.82
C LEU A 68 -10.92 15.36 12.16
N ASP A 69 -9.75 15.59 12.75
CA ASP A 69 -8.47 15.25 12.12
C ASP A 69 -8.35 13.76 11.82
N ASP A 70 -8.80 12.91 12.75
CA ASP A 70 -8.79 11.45 12.60
C ASP A 70 -10.12 10.88 12.06
N PHE A 71 -11.13 11.72 11.88
CA PHE A 71 -12.43 11.25 11.42
C PHE A 71 -12.39 10.81 9.95
N PHE A 72 -12.75 9.58 9.70
CA PHE A 72 -12.90 9.07 8.33
C PHE A 72 -14.03 8.04 8.28
N GLN A 73 -15.04 8.31 7.46
CA GLN A 73 -16.15 7.39 7.21
C GLN A 73 -15.95 6.70 5.86
N PRO A 74 -15.56 5.42 5.83
CA PRO A 74 -15.42 4.69 4.58
C PRO A 74 -16.76 4.55 3.85
N ILE A 75 -16.76 4.86 2.56
CA ILE A 75 -17.88 4.63 1.65
C ILE A 75 -17.49 3.59 0.61
N SER A 76 -18.46 3.05 -0.14
CA SER A 76 -18.25 1.96 -1.10
C SER A 76 -17.10 2.21 -2.08
N ARG A 77 -16.91 3.45 -2.52
CA ARG A 77 -15.80 3.84 -3.41
C ARG A 77 -14.42 3.63 -2.78
N HIS A 78 -14.28 3.90 -1.48
CA HIS A 78 -13.02 3.70 -0.76
C HIS A 78 -12.68 2.21 -0.66
N LEU A 79 -13.69 1.37 -0.42
CA LEU A 79 -13.54 -0.09 -0.36
C LEU A 79 -13.11 -0.66 -1.72
N GLN A 80 -13.73 -0.20 -2.80
CA GLN A 80 -13.35 -0.59 -4.16
C GLN A 80 -11.93 -0.11 -4.53
N LEU A 81 -11.55 1.09 -4.10
CA LEU A 81 -10.22 1.62 -4.36
C LEU A 81 -9.14 0.82 -3.62
N GLU A 82 -9.38 0.45 -2.36
CA GLU A 82 -8.48 -0.43 -1.61
C GLU A 82 -8.28 -1.76 -2.35
N SER A 83 -9.36 -2.44 -2.74
CA SER A 83 -9.27 -3.71 -3.46
C SER A 83 -8.46 -3.59 -4.77
N LYS A 84 -8.63 -2.49 -5.51
CA LYS A 84 -7.84 -2.22 -6.72
C LYS A 84 -6.36 -1.99 -6.39
N LEU A 85 -6.05 -1.22 -5.36
CA LEU A 85 -4.67 -0.99 -4.93
C LEU A 85 -4.02 -2.28 -4.43
N SER A 86 -4.74 -3.09 -3.66
CA SER A 86 -4.30 -4.42 -3.21
C SER A 86 -3.90 -5.32 -4.38
N ILE A 87 -4.74 -5.37 -5.42
CA ILE A 87 -4.45 -6.12 -6.66
C ILE A 87 -3.21 -5.56 -7.35
N MET A 88 -3.12 -4.24 -7.50
CA MET A 88 -2.00 -3.60 -8.20
C MET A 88 -0.66 -3.85 -7.51
N ILE A 89 -0.62 -3.73 -6.17
CA ILE A 89 0.58 -4.00 -5.38
C ILE A 89 1.05 -5.43 -5.62
N ARG A 90 0.17 -6.42 -5.49
CA ARG A 90 0.51 -7.84 -5.67
C ARG A 90 0.91 -8.16 -7.11
N GLN A 91 0.15 -7.67 -8.08
CA GLN A 91 0.46 -7.90 -9.50
C GLN A 91 1.78 -7.27 -9.92
N GLY A 92 2.21 -6.19 -9.27
CA GLY A 92 3.53 -5.61 -9.46
C GLY A 92 4.68 -6.55 -9.07
N TYR A 93 4.43 -7.51 -8.18
CA TYR A 93 5.43 -8.48 -7.73
C TYR A 93 5.37 -9.84 -8.43
N VAL A 94 4.29 -10.16 -9.16
CA VAL A 94 4.14 -11.47 -9.83
C VAL A 94 5.33 -11.79 -10.74
N GLY A 95 5.83 -10.78 -11.49
CA GLY A 95 6.98 -10.95 -12.38
C GLY A 95 8.35 -10.72 -11.70
N ARG A 96 8.39 -10.56 -10.37
CA ARG A 96 9.60 -10.27 -9.61
C ARG A 96 9.83 -11.31 -8.52
N ASN A 97 9.67 -12.59 -8.86
CA ASN A 97 9.89 -13.67 -7.91
C ASN A 97 11.39 -13.83 -7.65
N LEU A 98 11.80 -13.76 -6.39
CA LEU A 98 13.20 -13.95 -5.98
C LEU A 98 13.55 -15.41 -5.73
N SER A 99 12.56 -16.27 -5.54
CA SER A 99 12.78 -17.66 -5.15
C SER A 99 13.17 -18.57 -6.32
N ASP A 100 12.81 -18.23 -7.55
CA ASP A 100 13.11 -19.03 -8.74
C ASP A 100 14.41 -18.61 -9.46
N GLY A 101 15.10 -17.58 -8.97
CA GLY A 101 16.35 -17.07 -9.53
C GLY A 101 16.20 -16.35 -10.90
N SER A 102 15.03 -16.36 -11.53
CA SER A 102 14.82 -15.80 -12.86
C SER A 102 15.09 -14.29 -12.91
N LEU A 103 14.68 -13.55 -11.87
CA LEU A 103 14.94 -12.13 -11.76
C LEU A 103 16.44 -11.83 -11.66
N ASN A 104 17.19 -12.59 -10.86
CA ASN A 104 18.62 -12.40 -10.69
C ASN A 104 19.38 -12.69 -11.98
N ALA A 105 19.07 -13.79 -12.66
CA ALA A 105 19.64 -14.13 -13.96
C ALA A 105 19.37 -13.06 -14.99
N HIS A 106 18.15 -12.50 -14.99
CA HIS A 106 17.77 -11.43 -15.90
C HIS A 106 18.52 -10.12 -15.62
N LEU A 107 18.68 -9.73 -14.35
CA LEU A 107 19.44 -8.54 -13.96
C LEU A 107 20.92 -8.68 -14.32
N GLN A 108 21.50 -9.87 -14.13
CA GLN A 108 22.89 -10.14 -14.45
C GLN A 108 23.13 -10.10 -15.96
N ASN A 109 22.27 -10.74 -16.77
CA ASN A 109 22.34 -10.66 -18.23
C ASN A 109 22.19 -9.20 -18.73
N GLY A 110 21.33 -8.41 -18.10
CA GLY A 110 21.16 -7.00 -18.42
C GLY A 110 22.43 -6.19 -18.13
N TYR A 111 23.06 -6.43 -17.00
CA TYR A 111 24.34 -5.78 -16.64
C TYR A 111 25.45 -6.14 -17.62
N GLU A 112 25.61 -7.41 -17.98
CA GLU A 112 26.62 -7.88 -18.93
C GLU A 112 26.44 -7.25 -20.31
N ARG A 113 25.20 -7.12 -20.81
CA ARG A 113 24.89 -6.45 -22.08
C ARG A 113 25.21 -4.96 -22.08
N VAL A 114 24.88 -4.26 -21.00
CA VAL A 114 25.24 -2.85 -20.83
C VAL A 114 26.77 -2.67 -20.84
N MET A 115 27.50 -3.56 -20.16
CA MET A 115 28.95 -3.51 -20.10
C MET A 115 29.62 -3.89 -21.43
N SER A 116 28.98 -4.72 -22.26
CA SER A 116 29.46 -5.06 -23.61
C SER A 116 29.14 -3.98 -24.66
N GLY A 117 28.43 -2.91 -24.28
CA GLY A 117 28.06 -1.81 -25.19
C GLY A 117 26.87 -2.10 -26.11
N GLU A 118 26.15 -3.17 -25.86
CA GLU A 118 24.89 -3.45 -26.55
C GLU A 118 23.78 -2.55 -25.98
N LEU A 119 23.53 -1.44 -26.67
CA LEU A 119 22.50 -0.46 -26.29
C LEU A 119 21.11 -0.75 -26.88
N ASP A 120 20.90 -1.95 -27.40
CA ASP A 120 19.56 -2.34 -27.87
C ASP A 120 18.54 -2.31 -26.74
N VAL A 121 17.33 -1.86 -27.09
CA VAL A 121 16.23 -1.73 -26.14
C VAL A 121 16.02 -3.06 -25.43
N PHE A 122 16.43 -3.08 -24.17
CA PHE A 122 16.34 -4.25 -23.32
C PHE A 122 14.86 -4.59 -23.06
N ARG A 123 14.32 -5.51 -23.81
CA ARG A 123 12.97 -6.04 -23.58
C ARG A 123 13.03 -7.16 -22.56
N PHE A 124 12.33 -6.96 -21.48
CA PHE A 124 12.06 -8.00 -20.49
C PHE A 124 11.09 -9.04 -21.07
N GLU A 125 11.55 -9.95 -21.90
CA GLU A 125 10.69 -10.93 -22.56
C GLU A 125 10.09 -11.95 -21.59
N GLN A 126 10.74 -12.21 -20.46
CA GLN A 126 10.30 -13.22 -19.49
C GLN A 126 9.70 -12.62 -18.20
N VAL A 127 9.97 -11.37 -17.89
CA VAL A 127 9.40 -10.74 -16.71
C VAL A 127 8.08 -10.08 -17.09
N LYS A 128 6.97 -10.74 -16.81
CA LYS A 128 5.60 -10.20 -16.96
C LYS A 128 5.31 -9.09 -15.94
N SER A 129 6.28 -8.24 -15.63
CA SER A 129 6.11 -7.06 -14.79
C SER A 129 5.52 -5.94 -15.63
N THR A 130 4.23 -5.95 -15.81
CA THR A 130 3.53 -4.77 -16.31
C THR A 130 3.40 -3.79 -15.15
N ALA A 131 4.09 -2.65 -15.24
CA ALA A 131 3.80 -1.52 -14.37
C ALA A 131 2.33 -1.15 -14.54
N ARG A 132 1.54 -1.39 -13.51
CA ARG A 132 0.13 -1.07 -13.53
C ARG A 132 -0.08 0.34 -13.03
N SER A 133 -0.91 1.10 -13.72
CA SER A 133 -1.28 2.47 -13.35
C SER A 133 -2.78 2.56 -13.10
N LEU A 134 -3.17 3.45 -12.20
CA LEU A 134 -4.54 3.79 -11.89
C LEU A 134 -4.72 5.31 -12.00
N SER A 135 -5.71 5.74 -12.75
CA SER A 135 -6.16 7.13 -12.75
C SER A 135 -7.36 7.31 -11.83
N LEU A 136 -7.25 8.25 -10.89
CA LEU A 136 -8.34 8.66 -10.02
C LEU A 136 -8.79 10.06 -10.37
N ILE A 137 -9.93 10.17 -11.06
CA ILE A 137 -10.47 11.41 -11.57
C ILE A 137 -11.62 11.88 -10.66
N GLY A 138 -11.67 13.16 -10.38
CA GLY A 138 -12.73 13.77 -9.57
C GLY A 138 -12.43 15.23 -9.27
N CYS A 139 -13.44 15.97 -8.80
CA CYS A 139 -13.33 17.38 -8.43
C CYS A 139 -12.24 17.63 -7.38
N SER A 140 -11.72 18.85 -7.33
CA SER A 140 -10.85 19.29 -6.24
C SER A 140 -11.60 19.16 -4.91
N GLY A 141 -10.89 18.83 -3.83
CA GLY A 141 -11.48 18.66 -2.49
C GLY A 141 -12.30 17.38 -2.28
N SER A 142 -12.43 16.49 -3.28
CA SER A 142 -13.20 15.23 -3.14
C SER A 142 -12.51 14.12 -2.33
N GLY A 143 -11.42 14.41 -1.64
CA GLY A 143 -10.73 13.48 -0.75
C GLY A 143 -9.87 12.41 -1.44
N LYS A 144 -9.52 12.58 -2.74
CA LYS A 144 -8.74 11.57 -3.49
C LYS A 144 -7.41 11.23 -2.84
N SER A 145 -6.60 12.23 -2.58
CA SER A 145 -5.26 12.04 -1.98
C SER A 145 -5.36 11.52 -0.55
N SER A 146 -6.29 12.05 0.24
CA SER A 146 -6.52 11.61 1.61
C SER A 146 -6.93 10.14 1.67
N THR A 147 -7.78 9.69 0.74
CA THR A 147 -8.20 8.29 0.63
C THR A 147 -7.04 7.38 0.27
N ILE A 148 -6.25 7.74 -0.77
CA ILE A 148 -5.08 6.96 -1.17
C ILE A 148 -4.08 6.85 -0.02
N ASN A 149 -3.73 7.96 0.61
CA ASN A 149 -2.79 7.98 1.73
C ASN A 149 -3.28 7.12 2.89
N ARG A 150 -4.58 7.16 3.21
CA ARG A 150 -5.16 6.35 4.26
C ARG A 150 -5.16 4.87 3.93
N ILE A 151 -5.43 4.49 2.68
CA ILE A 151 -5.32 3.09 2.22
C ILE A 151 -3.87 2.63 2.29
N LEU A 152 -2.93 3.42 1.76
CA LEU A 152 -1.51 3.05 1.78
C LEU A 152 -0.95 2.96 3.20
N ALA A 153 -1.48 3.73 4.14
CA ALA A 153 -1.11 3.64 5.56
C ALA A 153 -1.51 2.31 6.22
N THR A 154 -2.40 1.52 5.61
CA THR A 154 -2.72 0.16 6.09
C THR A 154 -1.66 -0.87 5.68
N TYR A 155 -0.75 -0.51 4.78
CA TYR A 155 0.37 -1.34 4.35
C TYR A 155 1.66 -0.86 4.99
N PRO A 156 2.54 -1.77 5.47
CA PRO A 156 3.85 -1.37 5.94
C PRO A 156 4.68 -0.80 4.79
N GLN A 157 5.43 0.27 5.07
CA GLN A 157 6.30 0.91 4.06
C GLN A 157 7.56 0.10 3.80
N VAL A 158 8.03 -0.64 4.79
CA VAL A 158 9.19 -1.53 4.71
C VAL A 158 8.84 -2.84 5.38
N ILE A 159 9.10 -3.95 4.70
CA ILE A 159 9.02 -5.31 5.23
C ILE A 159 10.45 -5.89 5.18
N TYR A 160 10.93 -6.44 6.30
CA TYR A 160 12.31 -6.96 6.44
C TYR A 160 12.34 -8.34 7.09
#